data_a41618aa27c9220fb0640afa4d7819df
#
_entry.id   a41618aa27c9220fb0640afa4d7819df
#
_cell.length_a   1.000
_cell.length_b   1.000
_cell.length_c   1.000
_cell.angle_alpha   90.00
_cell.angle_beta   90.00
_cell.angle_gamma   90.00
#
_symmetry.space_group_name_H-M   'P 1'
#
loop_
_entity.id
_entity.type
_entity.pdbx_description
1 polymer ?
#
loop_
_entity_poly.entity_id
_entity_poly.type
_entity_poly.pdbx_seq_one_letter_code
_entity_poly.pdbx_strand_id
1 'polypeptide(L)'
;HRLKNFLIKCKETFSRKWLQVIIYTIYGIFAVSPIVGFLMPYGTETKRMATRVGNYWFALLIYTIIIVAIGHLLSILLRRVFKVTPHNFFQIRKNSVISGILTLAIIGGVSAYGLYNARDIKVTDYNITVHKQVQNVNSMKVVLLADLHMGYSIGVDQIDKMVKLVNEQKPDMVCIAGDIYDNDYNSLEDPDKLANLLSQMKSTYGTYACWGNHDVNQKILAGFTFSTGKTLEHDKRMDSFFKKAKINLLTDEVKLIDNKFYVAGRLDDEKPATGEVKKSADELLKGLDKSKPIFTIYHEPNELDELS
;
A
#
# COMPACT_ATOMS: atom_id res chain seq x y z
N HIS A 1 20.05 -11.72 -21.37
CA HIS A 1 20.45 -12.24 -22.69
C HIS A 1 19.52 -11.80 -23.83
N ARG A 2 18.20 -11.90 -23.67
CA ARG A 2 17.21 -11.47 -24.68
C ARG A 2 17.31 -9.99 -25.03
N LEU A 3 17.40 -9.10 -24.02
CA LEU A 3 17.57 -7.66 -24.23
C LEU A 3 18.83 -7.32 -25.01
N LYS A 4 19.96 -7.95 -24.67
CA LYS A 4 21.23 -7.78 -25.40
C LYS A 4 21.06 -8.12 -26.87
N ASN A 5 20.51 -9.30 -27.18
CA ASN A 5 20.32 -9.75 -28.57
C ASN A 5 19.37 -8.84 -29.35
N PHE A 6 18.33 -8.33 -28.69
CA PHE A 6 17.43 -7.32 -29.27
C PHE A 6 18.17 -6.02 -29.61
N LEU A 7 18.93 -5.47 -28.66
CA LEU A 7 19.69 -4.23 -28.87
C LEU A 7 20.70 -4.36 -30.00
N ILE A 8 21.43 -5.51 -30.09
CA ILE A 8 22.35 -5.77 -31.22
C ILE A 8 21.61 -5.82 -32.56
N LYS A 9 20.39 -6.41 -32.57
CA LYS A 9 19.56 -6.41 -33.79
C LYS A 9 19.04 -5.02 -34.15
N CYS A 10 18.83 -4.14 -33.20
CA CYS A 10 18.47 -2.73 -33.48
C CYS A 10 19.64 -1.99 -34.11
N LYS A 11 20.82 -2.07 -33.49
CA LYS A 11 22.02 -1.39 -33.98
C LYS A 11 23.27 -2.19 -33.61
N GLU A 12 24.13 -2.47 -34.58
CA GLU A 12 25.35 -3.27 -34.37
C GLU A 12 26.31 -2.66 -33.34
N THR A 13 26.27 -1.34 -33.16
CA THR A 13 27.04 -0.64 -32.12
C THR A 13 26.88 -1.24 -30.72
N PHE A 14 25.70 -1.83 -30.41
CA PHE A 14 25.46 -2.52 -29.13
C PHE A 14 26.21 -3.87 -28.99
N SER A 15 26.90 -4.33 -30.01
CA SER A 15 27.83 -5.45 -29.92
C SER A 15 29.14 -5.08 -29.22
N ARG A 16 29.47 -3.80 -29.10
CA ARG A 16 30.72 -3.32 -28.47
C ARG A 16 30.72 -3.67 -26.99
N LYS A 17 31.78 -4.30 -26.52
CA LYS A 17 31.91 -4.80 -25.12
C LYS A 17 31.68 -3.72 -24.07
N TRP A 18 32.22 -2.51 -24.27
CA TRP A 18 32.07 -1.43 -23.30
C TRP A 18 30.60 -0.98 -23.13
N LEU A 19 29.79 -0.92 -24.21
CA LEU A 19 28.38 -0.62 -24.14
C LEU A 19 27.61 -1.71 -23.40
N GLN A 20 27.95 -2.98 -23.61
CA GLN A 20 27.36 -4.09 -22.88
C GLN A 20 27.69 -4.01 -21.38
N VAL A 21 28.91 -3.66 -21.02
CA VAL A 21 29.31 -3.45 -19.62
C VAL A 21 28.45 -2.36 -19.00
N ILE A 22 28.31 -1.21 -19.66
CA ILE A 22 27.45 -0.12 -19.16
C ILE A 22 26.02 -0.57 -18.93
N ILE A 23 25.41 -1.26 -19.92
CA ILE A 23 24.02 -1.75 -19.81
C ILE A 23 23.88 -2.73 -18.63
N TYR A 24 24.81 -3.68 -18.47
CA TYR A 24 24.76 -4.62 -17.37
C TYR A 24 25.05 -3.98 -16.02
N THR A 25 25.92 -2.97 -15.96
CA THR A 25 26.18 -2.21 -14.75
C THR A 25 24.92 -1.43 -14.31
N ILE A 26 24.27 -0.72 -15.23
CA ILE A 26 23.01 -0.01 -14.95
C ILE A 26 21.94 -1.00 -14.46
N TYR A 27 21.76 -2.10 -15.19
CA TYR A 27 20.83 -3.17 -14.79
C TYR A 27 21.15 -3.70 -13.38
N GLY A 28 22.44 -3.96 -13.11
CA GLY A 28 22.91 -4.46 -11.81
C GLY A 28 22.62 -3.48 -10.66
N ILE A 29 22.83 -2.18 -10.88
CA ILE A 29 22.50 -1.14 -9.87
C ILE A 29 21.02 -1.22 -9.50
N PHE A 30 20.12 -1.27 -10.47
CA PHE A 30 18.68 -1.40 -10.22
C PHE A 30 18.34 -2.74 -9.57
N ALA A 31 18.91 -3.84 -10.05
CA ALA A 31 18.63 -5.18 -9.52
C ALA A 31 19.10 -5.40 -8.08
N VAL A 32 20.16 -4.71 -7.65
CA VAL A 32 20.71 -4.79 -6.29
C VAL A 32 20.05 -3.77 -5.35
N SER A 33 19.39 -2.74 -5.87
CA SER A 33 18.80 -1.68 -5.05
C SER A 33 17.84 -2.17 -3.94
N PRO A 34 16.97 -3.19 -4.12
CA PRO A 34 16.15 -3.71 -3.03
C PRO A 34 16.98 -4.28 -1.88
N ILE A 35 18.06 -4.99 -2.21
CA ILE A 35 18.98 -5.58 -1.22
C ILE A 35 19.71 -4.48 -0.46
N VAL A 36 20.20 -3.45 -1.17
CA VAL A 36 20.82 -2.29 -0.55
C VAL A 36 19.84 -1.60 0.39
N GLY A 37 18.61 -1.32 -0.07
CA GLY A 37 17.56 -0.74 0.78
C GLY A 37 17.27 -1.56 2.04
N PHE A 38 17.27 -2.88 1.92
CA PHE A 38 17.05 -3.79 3.06
C PHE A 38 18.21 -3.76 4.07
N LEU A 39 19.45 -3.72 3.61
CA LEU A 39 20.65 -3.79 4.45
C LEU A 39 21.05 -2.45 5.07
N MET A 40 20.66 -1.32 4.46
CA MET A 40 21.05 0.02 4.96
C MET A 40 20.41 0.35 6.30
N PRO A 41 21.07 1.14 7.16
CA PRO A 41 20.51 1.61 8.43
C PRO A 41 19.23 2.43 8.21
N TYR A 42 18.30 2.30 9.14
CA TYR A 42 17.06 3.06 9.15
C TYR A 42 17.31 4.58 9.25
N GLY A 43 16.41 5.38 8.69
CA GLY A 43 16.48 6.84 8.76
C GLY A 43 17.53 7.50 7.83
N THR A 44 18.24 6.72 7.01
CA THR A 44 19.22 7.27 6.06
C THR A 44 18.57 7.57 4.69
N GLU A 45 18.98 8.66 4.05
CA GLU A 45 18.53 8.99 2.68
C GLU A 45 18.92 7.89 1.68
N THR A 46 20.09 7.26 1.87
CA THR A 46 20.51 6.12 1.04
C THR A 46 19.52 4.97 1.11
N LYS A 47 19.02 4.62 2.32
CA LYS A 47 17.98 3.60 2.49
C LYS A 47 16.72 4.00 1.78
N ARG A 48 16.26 5.23 1.97
CA ARG A 48 15.05 5.78 1.34
C ARG A 48 15.12 5.67 -0.19
N MET A 49 16.20 6.20 -0.79
CA MET A 49 16.40 6.15 -2.24
C MET A 49 16.49 4.71 -2.76
N ALA A 50 17.30 3.86 -2.11
CA ALA A 50 17.49 2.48 -2.54
C ALA A 50 16.18 1.68 -2.45
N THR A 51 15.39 1.86 -1.39
CA THR A 51 14.08 1.20 -1.22
C THR A 51 13.08 1.68 -2.27
N ARG A 52 12.96 3.01 -2.50
CA ARG A 52 12.07 3.55 -3.55
C ARG A 52 12.43 3.01 -4.94
N VAL A 53 13.70 3.09 -5.30
CA VAL A 53 14.20 2.56 -6.60
C VAL A 53 13.96 1.06 -6.68
N GLY A 54 14.22 0.33 -5.60
CA GLY A 54 14.01 -1.11 -5.51
C GLY A 54 12.55 -1.51 -5.69
N ASN A 55 11.61 -0.82 -5.07
CA ASN A 55 10.17 -1.09 -5.19
C ASN A 55 9.69 -0.89 -6.64
N TYR A 56 10.08 0.21 -7.29
CA TYR A 56 9.74 0.44 -8.70
C TYR A 56 10.40 -0.58 -9.63
N TRP A 57 11.65 -0.93 -9.37
CA TRP A 57 12.36 -1.95 -10.11
C TRP A 57 11.68 -3.32 -9.97
N PHE A 58 11.26 -3.68 -8.76
CA PHE A 58 10.60 -4.97 -8.49
C PHE A 58 9.25 -5.05 -9.22
N ALA A 59 8.45 -3.99 -9.19
CA ALA A 59 7.21 -3.90 -9.95
C ALA A 59 7.45 -4.06 -11.47
N LEU A 60 8.42 -3.32 -12.01
CA LEU A 60 8.81 -3.42 -13.43
C LEU A 60 9.27 -4.83 -13.80
N LEU A 61 10.03 -5.49 -12.91
CA LEU A 61 10.50 -6.87 -13.11
C LEU A 61 9.32 -7.85 -13.17
N ILE A 62 8.36 -7.74 -12.25
CA ILE A 62 7.16 -8.59 -12.22
C ILE A 62 6.37 -8.41 -13.53
N TYR A 63 6.06 -7.18 -13.95
CA TYR A 63 5.37 -6.93 -15.21
C TYR A 63 6.15 -7.49 -16.40
N THR A 64 7.48 -7.33 -16.42
CA THR A 64 8.32 -7.90 -17.46
C THR A 64 8.22 -9.43 -17.52
N ILE A 65 8.27 -10.10 -16.38
CA ILE A 65 8.15 -11.56 -16.29
C ILE A 65 6.80 -12.02 -16.83
N ILE A 66 5.71 -11.38 -16.38
CA ILE A 66 4.34 -11.73 -16.78
C ILE A 66 4.16 -11.53 -18.30
N ILE A 67 4.53 -10.38 -18.83
CA ILE A 67 4.37 -10.06 -20.27
C ILE A 67 5.20 -11.02 -21.13
N VAL A 68 6.44 -11.31 -20.72
CA VAL A 68 7.29 -12.25 -21.46
C VAL A 68 6.76 -13.68 -21.36
N ALA A 69 6.20 -14.09 -20.22
CA ALA A 69 5.58 -15.40 -20.05
C ALA A 69 4.33 -15.54 -20.93
N ILE A 70 3.46 -14.55 -20.94
CA ILE A 70 2.28 -14.51 -21.83
C ILE A 70 2.73 -14.61 -23.30
N GLY A 71 3.69 -13.82 -23.72
CA GLY A 71 4.22 -13.87 -25.08
C GLY A 71 4.79 -15.23 -25.46
N HIS A 72 5.45 -15.90 -24.48
CA HIS A 72 5.96 -17.26 -24.68
C HIS A 72 4.82 -18.29 -24.83
N LEU A 73 3.82 -18.24 -23.95
CA LEU A 73 2.63 -19.11 -24.01
C LEU A 73 1.87 -18.92 -25.32
N LEU A 74 1.64 -17.69 -25.76
CA LEU A 74 1.04 -17.39 -27.06
C LEU A 74 1.84 -17.96 -28.22
N SER A 75 3.18 -17.88 -28.15
CA SER A 75 4.06 -18.47 -29.16
C SER A 75 3.92 -20.00 -29.22
N ILE A 76 3.79 -20.68 -28.08
CA ILE A 76 3.54 -22.14 -28.00
C ILE A 76 2.17 -22.47 -28.59
N LEU A 77 1.14 -21.74 -28.23
CA LEU A 77 -0.23 -21.94 -28.72
C LEU A 77 -0.30 -21.79 -30.25
N LEU A 78 0.29 -20.71 -30.80
CA LEU A 78 0.34 -20.47 -32.23
C LEU A 78 1.06 -21.62 -32.99
N ARG A 79 2.13 -22.18 -32.42
CA ARG A 79 2.81 -23.33 -33.00
C ARG A 79 1.94 -24.58 -33.00
N ARG A 80 1.24 -24.87 -31.89
CA ARG A 80 0.47 -26.10 -31.73
C ARG A 80 -0.87 -26.08 -32.49
N VAL A 81 -1.58 -24.96 -32.43
CA VAL A 81 -2.94 -24.83 -32.99
C VAL A 81 -2.89 -24.45 -34.46
N PHE A 82 -2.11 -23.42 -34.81
CA PHE A 82 -2.09 -22.85 -36.17
C PHE A 82 -0.93 -23.36 -37.02
N LYS A 83 -0.11 -24.27 -36.49
CA LYS A 83 1.09 -24.81 -37.17
C LYS A 83 2.01 -23.72 -37.73
N VAL A 84 1.92 -22.51 -37.22
CA VAL A 84 2.81 -21.40 -37.60
C VAL A 84 4.17 -21.66 -36.98
N THR A 85 5.24 -21.51 -37.75
CA THR A 85 6.63 -21.62 -37.27
C THR A 85 7.18 -20.24 -36.91
N PRO A 86 6.93 -19.72 -35.66
CA PRO A 86 7.39 -18.39 -35.27
C PRO A 86 8.90 -18.25 -35.31
N HIS A 87 9.65 -19.38 -35.33
CA HIS A 87 11.10 -19.36 -35.43
C HIS A 87 11.58 -18.62 -36.69
N ASN A 88 11.03 -18.94 -37.82
CA ASN A 88 11.40 -18.29 -39.12
C ASN A 88 10.99 -16.81 -39.14
N PHE A 89 9.83 -16.50 -38.51
CA PHE A 89 9.35 -15.12 -38.39
C PHE A 89 10.32 -14.23 -37.61
N PHE A 90 10.81 -14.72 -36.46
CA PHE A 90 11.73 -13.97 -35.61
C PHE A 90 13.21 -14.05 -36.06
N GLN A 91 13.56 -14.89 -37.02
CA GLN A 91 14.88 -14.85 -37.67
C GLN A 91 15.04 -13.58 -38.52
N ILE A 92 13.95 -13.07 -39.07
CA ILE A 92 13.98 -11.83 -39.86
C ILE A 92 14.25 -10.67 -38.88
N ARG A 93 15.36 -9.95 -39.10
CA ARG A 93 15.81 -8.83 -38.23
C ARG A 93 14.69 -7.83 -37.99
N LYS A 94 13.97 -7.41 -39.05
CA LYS A 94 12.86 -6.46 -38.93
C LYS A 94 11.76 -6.91 -37.96
N ASN A 95 11.31 -8.15 -38.09
CA ASN A 95 10.24 -8.69 -37.25
C ASN A 95 10.68 -8.84 -35.78
N SER A 96 11.93 -9.23 -35.55
CA SER A 96 12.52 -9.33 -34.21
C SER A 96 12.63 -7.95 -33.56
N VAL A 97 13.00 -6.92 -34.30
CA VAL A 97 13.09 -5.53 -33.82
C VAL A 97 11.71 -5.00 -33.48
N ILE A 98 10.73 -5.15 -34.39
CA ILE A 98 9.35 -4.73 -34.20
C ILE A 98 8.76 -5.41 -32.93
N SER A 99 8.90 -6.73 -32.81
CA SER A 99 8.40 -7.47 -31.65
C SER A 99 9.04 -7.01 -30.34
N GLY A 100 10.35 -6.72 -30.36
CA GLY A 100 11.06 -6.19 -29.20
C GLY A 100 10.56 -4.79 -28.80
N ILE A 101 10.37 -3.89 -29.77
CA ILE A 101 9.82 -2.55 -29.52
C ILE A 101 8.40 -2.64 -28.96
N LEU A 102 7.53 -3.48 -29.55
CA LEU A 102 6.17 -3.68 -29.05
C LEU A 102 6.18 -4.24 -27.61
N THR A 103 7.03 -5.22 -27.31
CA THR A 103 7.16 -5.76 -25.95
C THR A 103 7.57 -4.67 -24.96
N LEU A 104 8.57 -3.86 -25.29
CA LEU A 104 9.02 -2.74 -24.45
C LEU A 104 7.93 -1.66 -24.31
N ALA A 105 7.19 -1.37 -25.36
CA ALA A 105 6.09 -0.40 -25.33
C ALA A 105 4.95 -0.90 -24.42
N ILE A 106 4.62 -2.20 -24.45
CA ILE A 106 3.63 -2.80 -23.57
C ILE A 106 4.11 -2.75 -22.12
N ILE A 107 5.35 -3.17 -21.83
CA ILE A 107 5.93 -3.12 -20.48
C ILE A 107 5.91 -1.68 -19.96
N GLY A 108 6.38 -0.72 -20.77
CA GLY A 108 6.40 0.69 -20.41
C GLY A 108 5.00 1.26 -20.18
N GLY A 109 4.06 0.95 -21.05
CA GLY A 109 2.66 1.40 -20.96
C GLY A 109 1.95 0.86 -19.70
N VAL A 110 2.07 -0.45 -19.43
CA VAL A 110 1.48 -1.09 -18.24
C VAL A 110 2.12 -0.53 -16.98
N SER A 111 3.46 -0.35 -16.95
CA SER A 111 4.15 0.21 -15.80
C SER A 111 3.76 1.66 -15.54
N ALA A 112 3.68 2.49 -16.57
CA ALA A 112 3.26 3.88 -16.48
C ALA A 112 1.80 3.99 -15.98
N TYR A 113 0.90 3.16 -16.53
CA TYR A 113 -0.49 3.08 -16.07
C TYR A 113 -0.58 2.64 -14.60
N GLY A 114 0.18 1.61 -14.20
CA GLY A 114 0.22 1.16 -12.82
C GLY A 114 0.68 2.24 -11.84
N LEU A 115 1.72 2.99 -12.20
CA LEU A 115 2.21 4.14 -11.41
C LEU A 115 1.18 5.27 -11.31
N TYR A 116 0.49 5.56 -12.40
CA TYR A 116 -0.58 6.55 -12.42
C TYR A 116 -1.75 6.11 -11.53
N ASN A 117 -2.23 4.88 -11.74
CA ASN A 117 -3.37 4.34 -11.00
C ASN A 117 -3.11 4.20 -9.49
N ALA A 118 -1.88 3.85 -9.09
CA ALA A 118 -1.50 3.78 -7.68
C ALA A 118 -1.50 5.15 -6.97
N ARG A 119 -1.52 6.25 -7.71
CA ARG A 119 -1.57 7.62 -7.17
C ARG A 119 -2.92 8.30 -7.35
N ASP A 120 -3.85 7.62 -8.00
CA ASP A 120 -5.20 8.10 -8.28
C ASP A 120 -6.15 7.68 -7.16
N ILE A 121 -6.25 8.52 -6.14
CA ILE A 121 -7.14 8.28 -4.99
C ILE A 121 -8.57 8.52 -5.44
N LYS A 122 -9.45 7.53 -5.25
CA LYS A 122 -10.85 7.58 -5.64
C LYS A 122 -11.77 7.56 -4.43
N VAL A 123 -12.85 8.31 -4.53
CA VAL A 123 -13.94 8.27 -3.57
C VAL A 123 -14.99 7.28 -4.08
N THR A 124 -15.44 6.39 -3.20
CA THR A 124 -16.56 5.48 -3.48
C THR A 124 -17.62 5.69 -2.41
N ASP A 125 -18.86 5.89 -2.84
CA ASP A 125 -19.98 6.14 -1.92
C ASP A 125 -20.77 4.85 -1.68
N TYR A 126 -21.07 4.59 -0.41
CA TYR A 126 -21.96 3.53 0.05
C TYR A 126 -23.07 4.13 0.89
N ASN A 127 -24.31 3.68 0.68
CA ASN A 127 -25.46 4.05 1.50
C ASN A 127 -25.83 2.87 2.39
N ILE A 128 -25.76 3.08 3.70
CA ILE A 128 -26.06 2.05 4.71
C ILE A 128 -27.21 2.55 5.58
N THR A 129 -28.21 1.71 5.83
CA THR A 129 -29.30 2.00 6.75
C THR A 129 -29.03 1.35 8.09
N VAL A 130 -29.01 2.17 9.15
CA VAL A 130 -28.90 1.69 10.53
C VAL A 130 -30.26 1.75 11.19
N HIS A 131 -30.77 0.60 11.69
CA HIS A 131 -32.10 0.49 12.31
C HIS A 131 -32.15 0.94 13.78
N LYS A 132 -31.29 1.90 14.16
CA LYS A 132 -31.31 2.52 15.49
C LYS A 132 -31.48 4.03 15.36
N GLN A 133 -32.40 4.59 16.11
CA GLN A 133 -32.63 6.02 16.11
C GLN A 133 -31.62 6.74 17.01
N VAL A 134 -31.08 7.85 16.54
CA VAL A 134 -30.20 8.72 17.29
C VAL A 134 -30.84 10.10 17.36
N GLN A 135 -30.96 10.64 18.58
CA GLN A 135 -31.57 11.95 18.78
C GLN A 135 -30.85 13.04 17.98
N ASN A 136 -31.59 13.78 17.14
CA ASN A 136 -31.09 14.87 16.30
C ASN A 136 -30.02 14.43 15.25
N VAL A 137 -30.01 13.15 14.85
CA VAL A 137 -29.17 12.66 13.75
C VAL A 137 -30.01 11.83 12.80
N ASN A 138 -30.38 12.40 11.66
CA ASN A 138 -31.16 11.70 10.63
C ASN A 138 -30.25 11.00 9.60
N SER A 139 -29.09 11.51 9.38
CA SER A 139 -28.06 10.94 8.52
C SER A 139 -26.68 11.35 9.02
N MET A 140 -25.69 10.53 8.73
CA MET A 140 -24.30 10.81 9.07
C MET A 140 -23.39 10.38 7.92
N LYS A 141 -22.47 11.25 7.53
CA LYS A 141 -21.46 10.96 6.52
C LYS A 141 -20.17 10.53 7.22
N VAL A 142 -19.83 9.27 7.08
CA VAL A 142 -18.57 8.70 7.61
C VAL A 142 -17.61 8.49 6.45
N VAL A 143 -16.41 9.04 6.55
CA VAL A 143 -15.32 8.69 5.64
C VAL A 143 -14.50 7.57 6.28
N LEU A 144 -14.39 6.46 5.56
CA LEU A 144 -13.52 5.35 5.92
C LEU A 144 -12.24 5.40 5.09
N LEU A 145 -11.12 5.36 5.77
CA LEU A 145 -9.78 5.20 5.22
C LEU A 145 -9.21 3.89 5.76
N ALA A 146 -8.42 3.18 4.95
CA ALA A 146 -7.64 2.02 5.37
C ALA A 146 -6.34 1.98 4.57
N ASP A 147 -5.35 1.24 5.04
CA ASP A 147 -4.13 0.91 4.29
C ASP A 147 -3.41 2.16 3.78
N LEU A 148 -3.19 3.14 4.64
CA LEU A 148 -2.48 4.36 4.26
C LEU A 148 -1.01 4.06 3.93
N HIS A 149 -0.41 3.07 4.58
CA HIS A 149 0.97 2.63 4.38
C HIS A 149 1.95 3.79 4.19
N MET A 150 1.84 4.81 5.06
CA MET A 150 2.78 5.93 5.03
C MET A 150 4.20 5.41 5.24
N GLY A 151 5.11 5.77 4.35
CA GLY A 151 6.46 5.24 4.40
C GLY A 151 7.32 5.65 3.22
N TYR A 152 8.13 4.72 2.72
CA TYR A 152 9.05 5.01 1.61
C TYR A 152 8.33 5.30 0.29
N SER A 153 7.15 4.74 0.05
CA SER A 153 6.41 4.87 -1.21
C SER A 153 5.28 5.88 -1.14
N ILE A 154 4.60 5.97 0.01
CA ILE A 154 3.48 6.89 0.27
C ILE A 154 4.00 8.00 1.18
N GLY A 155 4.08 9.22 0.65
CA GLY A 155 4.64 10.37 1.36
C GLY A 155 3.66 11.54 1.44
N VAL A 156 4.23 12.70 1.72
CA VAL A 156 3.53 13.96 1.96
C VAL A 156 2.54 14.33 0.85
N ASP A 157 2.93 14.18 -0.42
CA ASP A 157 2.09 14.61 -1.54
C ASP A 157 0.80 13.78 -1.68
N GLN A 158 0.87 12.48 -1.37
CA GLN A 158 -0.30 11.59 -1.44
C GLN A 158 -1.23 11.83 -0.26
N ILE A 159 -0.68 12.03 0.94
CA ILE A 159 -1.45 12.36 2.13
C ILE A 159 -2.12 13.74 2.00
N ASP A 160 -1.46 14.74 1.43
CA ASP A 160 -2.07 16.05 1.14
C ASP A 160 -3.28 15.92 0.21
N LYS A 161 -3.15 15.14 -0.87
CA LYS A 161 -4.27 14.85 -1.78
C LYS A 161 -5.42 14.14 -1.07
N MET A 162 -5.12 13.12 -0.27
CA MET A 162 -6.12 12.38 0.49
C MET A 162 -6.87 13.30 1.45
N VAL A 163 -6.17 14.12 2.22
CA VAL A 163 -6.79 15.06 3.18
C VAL A 163 -7.71 16.06 2.47
N LYS A 164 -7.32 16.57 1.30
CA LYS A 164 -8.18 17.43 0.47
C LYS A 164 -9.46 16.71 0.04
N LEU A 165 -9.34 15.47 -0.47
CA LEU A 165 -10.50 14.68 -0.87
C LEU A 165 -11.41 14.36 0.32
N VAL A 166 -10.87 14.03 1.49
CA VAL A 166 -11.63 13.83 2.73
C VAL A 166 -12.42 15.09 3.07
N ASN A 167 -11.78 16.26 3.04
CA ASN A 167 -12.43 17.53 3.38
C ASN A 167 -13.50 17.95 2.37
N GLU A 168 -13.33 17.61 1.08
CA GLU A 168 -14.35 17.81 0.04
C GLU A 168 -15.61 16.99 0.33
N GLN A 169 -15.49 15.83 0.98
CA GLN A 169 -16.63 15.02 1.39
C GLN A 169 -17.43 15.62 2.54
N LYS A 170 -16.89 16.60 3.29
CA LYS A 170 -17.50 17.21 4.47
C LYS A 170 -18.02 16.16 5.47
N PRO A 171 -17.18 15.24 5.94
CA PRO A 171 -17.61 14.13 6.78
C PRO A 171 -18.05 14.61 8.16
N ASP A 172 -19.00 13.90 8.76
CA ASP A 172 -19.31 14.04 10.17
C ASP A 172 -18.28 13.33 11.05
N MET A 173 -17.71 12.22 10.56
CA MET A 173 -16.69 11.44 11.25
C MET A 173 -15.70 10.86 10.24
N VAL A 174 -14.44 10.72 10.63
CA VAL A 174 -13.41 10.01 9.87
C VAL A 174 -12.96 8.78 10.65
N CYS A 175 -12.94 7.62 10.01
CA CYS A 175 -12.44 6.35 10.54
C CYS A 175 -11.23 5.90 9.73
N ILE A 176 -10.15 5.49 10.41
CA ILE A 176 -8.94 4.92 9.81
C ILE A 176 -8.80 3.48 10.31
N ALA A 177 -9.06 2.53 9.43
CA ALA A 177 -9.06 1.11 9.77
C ALA A 177 -7.69 0.48 9.52
N GLY A 178 -6.70 0.86 10.33
CA GLY A 178 -5.38 0.21 10.37
C GLY A 178 -4.46 0.49 9.19
N ASP A 179 -3.28 -0.09 9.28
CA ASP A 179 -2.16 0.03 8.33
C ASP A 179 -1.82 1.48 8.00
N ILE A 180 -1.62 2.25 9.07
CA ILE A 180 -1.39 3.70 9.00
C ILE A 180 0.02 3.99 8.52
N TYR A 181 1.00 3.21 9.00
CA TYR A 181 2.39 3.31 8.55
C TYR A 181 2.97 1.94 8.20
N ASP A 182 4.06 1.94 7.44
CA ASP A 182 4.59 0.74 6.81
C ASP A 182 5.75 0.14 7.64
N ASN A 183 5.42 -0.50 8.77
CA ASN A 183 6.29 -1.30 9.67
C ASN A 183 7.53 -0.59 10.23
N ASP A 184 7.76 0.69 9.93
CA ASP A 184 8.94 1.43 10.38
C ASP A 184 8.67 2.94 10.41
N TYR A 185 8.62 3.50 11.60
CA TYR A 185 8.44 4.95 11.78
C TYR A 185 9.50 5.78 11.02
N ASN A 186 10.74 5.28 10.90
CA ASN A 186 11.78 6.00 10.17
C ASN A 186 11.59 5.96 8.65
N SER A 187 10.63 5.19 8.14
CA SER A 187 10.23 5.20 6.74
C SER A 187 9.41 6.45 6.38
N LEU A 188 8.77 7.07 7.36
CA LEU A 188 7.97 8.29 7.16
C LEU A 188 8.83 9.41 6.57
N GLU A 189 8.34 10.08 5.53
CA GLU A 189 9.10 11.09 4.79
C GLU A 189 9.39 12.33 5.64
N ASP A 190 8.37 12.82 6.33
CA ASP A 190 8.43 13.95 7.27
C ASP A 190 7.29 13.75 8.28
N PRO A 191 7.55 13.04 9.40
CA PRO A 191 6.49 12.71 10.36
C PRO A 191 5.73 13.92 10.89
N ASP A 192 6.42 15.02 11.09
CA ASP A 192 5.81 16.25 11.59
C ASP A 192 4.86 16.87 10.56
N LYS A 193 5.25 16.91 9.31
CA LYS A 193 4.43 17.41 8.21
C LYS A 193 3.25 16.49 7.93
N LEU A 194 3.47 15.18 7.95
CA LEU A 194 2.40 14.18 7.81
C LEU A 194 1.35 14.32 8.91
N ALA A 195 1.77 14.42 10.18
CA ALA A 195 0.85 14.62 11.30
C ALA A 195 0.08 15.95 11.18
N ASN A 196 0.75 17.03 10.76
CA ASN A 196 0.10 18.32 10.51
C ASN A 196 -0.93 18.23 9.38
N LEU A 197 -0.65 17.52 8.28
CA LEU A 197 -1.61 17.31 7.20
C LEU A 197 -2.84 16.54 7.69
N LEU A 198 -2.63 15.41 8.37
CA LEU A 198 -3.72 14.62 8.93
C LEU A 198 -4.57 15.41 9.92
N SER A 199 -3.97 16.31 10.70
CA SER A 199 -4.70 17.18 11.64
C SER A 199 -5.64 18.18 10.96
N GLN A 200 -5.53 18.35 9.63
CA GLN A 200 -6.39 19.22 8.82
C GLN A 200 -7.66 18.50 8.31
N MET A 201 -7.80 17.21 8.55
CA MET A 201 -9.06 16.51 8.29
C MET A 201 -10.17 17.12 9.18
N LYS A 202 -11.22 17.60 8.54
CA LYS A 202 -12.34 18.26 9.20
C LYS A 202 -13.49 17.27 9.38
N SER A 203 -14.01 17.18 10.60
CA SER A 203 -15.17 16.34 10.92
C SER A 203 -15.86 16.84 12.18
N THR A 204 -17.17 16.64 12.27
CA THR A 204 -17.98 17.07 13.43
C THR A 204 -17.64 16.28 14.68
N TYR A 205 -17.48 14.96 14.53
CA TYR A 205 -17.29 14.03 15.64
C TYR A 205 -15.84 13.54 15.82
N GLY A 206 -14.92 14.06 14.99
CA GLY A 206 -13.49 13.75 15.09
C GLY A 206 -13.03 12.62 14.19
N THR A 207 -11.74 12.29 14.33
CA THR A 207 -11.06 11.21 13.60
C THR A 207 -10.66 10.11 14.57
N TYR A 208 -10.99 8.87 14.23
CA TYR A 208 -10.71 7.67 15.02
C TYR A 208 -9.93 6.67 14.20
N ALA A 209 -9.06 5.90 14.84
CA ALA A 209 -8.26 4.88 14.19
C ALA A 209 -8.16 3.62 15.05
N CYS A 210 -7.90 2.48 14.44
CA CYS A 210 -7.36 1.28 15.09
C CYS A 210 -6.01 0.92 14.46
N TRP A 211 -5.28 0.00 15.10
CA TRP A 211 -4.08 -0.59 14.51
C TRP A 211 -4.42 -1.60 13.43
N GLY A 212 -3.52 -1.77 12.46
CA GLY A 212 -3.50 -2.86 11.49
C GLY A 212 -2.25 -3.71 11.64
N ASN A 213 -2.16 -4.77 10.84
CA ASN A 213 -1.09 -5.76 10.94
C ASN A 213 0.29 -5.24 10.49
N HIS A 214 0.35 -4.12 9.78
CA HIS A 214 1.58 -3.42 9.42
C HIS A 214 1.99 -2.32 10.40
N ASP A 215 1.16 -1.98 11.38
CA ASP A 215 1.45 -0.93 12.36
C ASP A 215 2.40 -1.39 13.48
N VAL A 216 3.21 -2.41 13.25
CA VAL A 216 4.23 -2.95 14.17
C VAL A 216 5.63 -2.89 13.52
N ASN A 217 6.67 -2.71 14.36
CA ASN A 217 8.03 -2.61 13.87
C ASN A 217 8.55 -3.93 13.30
N GLN A 218 8.61 -4.07 11.98
CA GLN A 218 9.15 -5.23 11.26
C GLN A 218 10.02 -4.81 10.09
N LYS A 219 10.91 -5.71 9.66
CA LYS A 219 11.67 -5.49 8.42
C LYS A 219 10.84 -5.88 7.20
N ILE A 220 10.83 -5.02 6.20
CA ILE A 220 10.17 -5.24 4.92
C ILE A 220 11.19 -5.32 3.79
N LEU A 221 10.99 -6.25 2.88
CA LEU A 221 11.66 -6.32 1.60
C LEU A 221 10.63 -6.54 0.50
N ALA A 222 10.51 -5.58 -0.41
CA ALA A 222 9.59 -5.66 -1.55
C ALA A 222 8.12 -5.96 -1.17
N GLY A 223 7.64 -5.42 -0.04
CA GLY A 223 6.29 -5.63 0.47
C GLY A 223 6.10 -6.86 1.36
N PHE A 224 7.12 -7.73 1.48
CA PHE A 224 7.06 -8.89 2.37
C PHE A 224 7.71 -8.58 3.72
N THR A 225 7.01 -8.91 4.80
CA THR A 225 7.52 -8.78 6.17
C THR A 225 8.37 -9.99 6.57
N PHE A 226 9.45 -9.74 7.30
CA PHE A 226 10.35 -10.78 7.78
C PHE A 226 10.40 -10.76 9.31
N SER A 227 9.98 -11.87 9.93
CA SER A 227 10.15 -12.05 11.36
C SER A 227 11.65 -12.10 11.68
N THR A 228 12.09 -11.25 12.59
CA THR A 228 13.48 -11.22 13.07
C THR A 228 13.66 -11.98 14.38
N GLY A 229 12.63 -12.72 14.84
CA GLY A 229 12.60 -13.36 16.15
C GLY A 229 12.53 -12.36 17.33
N LYS A 230 12.31 -11.08 17.04
CA LYS A 230 12.10 -10.04 18.05
C LYS A 230 10.62 -9.91 18.38
N THR A 231 10.33 -9.38 19.58
CA THR A 231 9.00 -8.95 19.97
C THR A 231 8.44 -7.93 18.99
N LEU A 232 7.16 -8.06 18.64
CA LEU A 232 6.44 -7.07 17.84
C LEU A 232 6.05 -5.91 18.75
N GLU A 233 6.34 -4.70 18.36
CA GLU A 233 6.02 -3.51 19.13
C GLU A 233 5.56 -2.39 18.21
N HIS A 234 4.56 -1.62 18.64
CA HIS A 234 4.25 -0.34 18.04
C HIS A 234 5.36 0.66 18.36
N ASP A 235 5.65 1.54 17.41
CA ASP A 235 6.64 2.59 17.66
C ASP A 235 6.05 3.66 18.59
N LYS A 236 6.67 3.86 19.76
CA LYS A 236 6.19 4.82 20.78
C LYS A 236 6.10 6.26 20.26
N ARG A 237 6.82 6.60 19.20
CA ARG A 237 6.72 7.93 18.56
C ARG A 237 5.37 8.13 17.89
N MET A 238 4.64 7.06 17.57
CA MET A 238 3.29 7.13 17.02
C MET A 238 2.29 7.75 17.99
N ASP A 239 2.49 7.64 19.33
CA ASP A 239 1.63 8.31 20.31
C ASP A 239 1.65 9.84 20.12
N SER A 240 2.86 10.40 19.97
CA SER A 240 3.06 11.83 19.71
C SER A 240 2.54 12.22 18.33
N PHE A 241 2.72 11.34 17.34
CA PHE A 241 2.21 11.52 15.99
C PHE A 241 0.68 11.62 15.95
N PHE A 242 -0.04 10.66 16.55
CA PHE A 242 -1.50 10.67 16.63
C PHE A 242 -2.04 11.88 17.38
N LYS A 243 -1.41 12.23 18.52
CA LYS A 243 -1.77 13.43 19.27
C LYS A 243 -1.65 14.69 18.40
N LYS A 244 -0.56 14.85 17.64
CA LYS A 244 -0.34 15.96 16.73
C LYS A 244 -1.30 15.93 15.54
N ALA A 245 -1.58 14.75 15.02
CA ALA A 245 -2.54 14.52 13.94
C ALA A 245 -4.01 14.67 14.37
N LYS A 246 -4.28 14.84 15.68
CA LYS A 246 -5.64 14.87 16.27
C LYS A 246 -6.45 13.61 15.97
N ILE A 247 -5.81 12.46 15.91
CA ILE A 247 -6.42 11.16 15.70
C ILE A 247 -6.59 10.47 17.05
N ASN A 248 -7.78 9.99 17.34
CA ASN A 248 -8.08 9.16 18.51
C ASN A 248 -7.82 7.70 18.16
N LEU A 249 -6.70 7.17 18.58
CA LEU A 249 -6.40 5.74 18.45
C LEU A 249 -7.20 4.97 19.49
N LEU A 250 -7.87 3.91 19.06
CA LEU A 250 -8.66 3.01 19.90
C LEU A 250 -8.07 1.60 19.80
N THR A 251 -7.65 1.05 20.94
CA THR A 251 -6.98 -0.26 21.04
C THR A 251 -7.86 -1.17 21.91
N ASP A 252 -8.79 -1.91 21.30
CA ASP A 252 -9.87 -2.63 21.97
C ASP A 252 -10.62 -1.75 23.00
N GLU A 253 -10.95 -0.57 22.55
CA GLU A 253 -11.61 0.46 23.34
C GLU A 253 -12.88 0.94 22.67
N VAL A 254 -13.84 1.37 23.49
CA VAL A 254 -15.11 1.96 23.05
C VAL A 254 -15.25 3.36 23.60
N LYS A 255 -15.61 4.31 22.75
CA LYS A 255 -15.83 5.70 23.13
C LYS A 255 -17.25 6.12 22.80
N LEU A 256 -17.97 6.68 23.80
CA LEU A 256 -19.27 7.29 23.61
C LEU A 256 -19.09 8.71 23.06
N ILE A 257 -19.73 9.03 21.94
CA ILE A 257 -19.65 10.31 21.27
C ILE A 257 -20.93 11.09 21.47
N ASP A 258 -20.82 12.28 22.07
CA ASP A 258 -21.90 13.22 22.33
C ASP A 258 -23.17 12.59 22.96
N ASN A 259 -22.99 11.50 23.71
CA ASN A 259 -24.10 10.67 24.22
C ASN A 259 -25.03 10.09 23.14
N LYS A 260 -24.59 10.03 21.89
CA LYS A 260 -25.40 9.65 20.72
C LYS A 260 -25.12 8.26 20.21
N PHE A 261 -23.87 7.92 20.01
CA PHE A 261 -23.40 6.65 19.44
C PHE A 261 -22.02 6.26 19.99
N TYR A 262 -21.63 5.04 19.77
CA TYR A 262 -20.30 4.57 20.14
C TYR A 262 -19.40 4.44 18.93
N VAL A 263 -18.10 4.63 19.15
CA VAL A 263 -17.03 4.24 18.22
C VAL A 263 -16.14 3.26 18.94
N ALA A 264 -15.97 2.07 18.38
CA ALA A 264 -15.10 1.02 18.89
C ALA A 264 -13.93 0.80 17.93
N GLY A 265 -12.71 0.65 18.44
CA GLY A 265 -11.55 0.24 17.67
C GLY A 265 -11.10 -1.14 18.11
N ARG A 266 -10.94 -2.08 17.17
CA ARG A 266 -10.50 -3.45 17.42
C ARG A 266 -9.01 -3.60 17.25
N LEU A 267 -8.39 -4.44 18.07
CA LEU A 267 -7.04 -4.96 17.84
C LEU A 267 -7.04 -5.90 16.64
N ASP A 268 -5.95 -5.86 15.90
CA ASP A 268 -5.67 -6.79 14.83
C ASP A 268 -5.27 -8.16 15.37
N ASP A 269 -5.75 -9.25 14.73
CA ASP A 269 -5.46 -10.62 15.16
C ASP A 269 -4.22 -11.21 14.50
N GLU A 270 -3.84 -10.74 13.31
CA GLU A 270 -2.73 -11.33 12.57
C GLU A 270 -1.38 -11.01 13.26
N LYS A 271 -1.22 -9.75 13.67
CA LYS A 271 0.04 -9.30 14.29
C LYS A 271 -0.19 -8.33 15.44
N PRO A 272 -0.82 -8.77 16.54
CA PRO A 272 -0.90 -7.93 17.73
C PRO A 272 0.51 -7.64 18.26
N ALA A 273 0.71 -6.46 18.84
CA ALA A 273 1.96 -6.17 19.52
C ALA A 273 2.15 -7.11 20.72
N THR A 274 3.40 -7.40 21.07
CA THR A 274 3.71 -8.34 22.14
C THR A 274 3.12 -7.89 23.48
N GLY A 275 2.30 -8.74 24.07
CA GLY A 275 1.59 -8.46 25.32
C GLY A 275 0.19 -7.87 25.14
N GLU A 276 -0.22 -7.53 23.92
CA GLU A 276 -1.60 -7.18 23.62
C GLU A 276 -2.46 -8.44 23.56
N VAL A 277 -3.60 -8.40 24.19
CA VAL A 277 -4.60 -9.47 24.17
C VAL A 277 -5.91 -8.84 23.77
N LYS A 278 -6.44 -9.30 22.64
CA LYS A 278 -7.71 -8.84 22.12
C LYS A 278 -8.84 -9.27 23.04
N LYS A 279 -9.71 -8.34 23.39
CA LYS A 279 -10.93 -8.63 24.16
C LYS A 279 -11.91 -9.42 23.31
N SER A 280 -12.69 -10.30 23.93
CA SER A 280 -13.88 -10.85 23.26
C SER A 280 -14.88 -9.74 22.93
N ALA A 281 -15.77 -9.96 21.97
CA ALA A 281 -16.84 -9.02 21.64
C ALA A 281 -17.69 -8.70 22.87
N ASP A 282 -18.03 -9.72 23.68
CA ASP A 282 -18.80 -9.57 24.92
C ASP A 282 -18.08 -8.68 25.94
N GLU A 283 -16.78 -8.82 26.09
CA GLU A 283 -15.98 -7.98 27.00
C GLU A 283 -15.91 -6.53 26.50
N LEU A 284 -15.71 -6.34 25.18
CA LEU A 284 -15.65 -5.02 24.57
C LEU A 284 -16.98 -4.27 24.67
N LEU A 285 -18.09 -4.97 24.47
CA LEU A 285 -19.44 -4.40 24.44
C LEU A 285 -20.14 -4.39 25.81
N LYS A 286 -19.47 -4.88 26.85
CA LYS A 286 -20.04 -4.99 28.19
C LYS A 286 -20.44 -3.64 28.76
N GLY A 287 -21.69 -3.53 29.18
CA GLY A 287 -22.22 -2.33 29.85
C GLY A 287 -22.57 -1.18 28.93
N LEU A 288 -22.48 -1.37 27.61
CA LEU A 288 -22.91 -0.36 26.65
C LEU A 288 -24.44 -0.28 26.55
N ASP A 289 -24.95 0.91 26.27
CA ASP A 289 -26.36 1.12 25.98
C ASP A 289 -26.69 0.59 24.57
N LYS A 290 -27.34 -0.58 24.52
CA LYS A 290 -27.69 -1.27 23.29
C LYS A 290 -28.69 -0.51 22.40
N SER A 291 -29.32 0.54 22.89
CA SER A 291 -30.19 1.40 22.08
C SER A 291 -29.40 2.31 21.13
N LYS A 292 -28.13 2.54 21.41
CA LYS A 292 -27.24 3.39 20.60
C LYS A 292 -26.52 2.56 19.54
N PRO A 293 -26.31 3.12 18.34
CA PRO A 293 -25.50 2.45 17.31
C PRO A 293 -24.01 2.48 17.72
N ILE A 294 -23.28 1.48 17.21
CA ILE A 294 -21.84 1.33 17.41
C ILE A 294 -21.18 1.31 16.02
N PHE A 295 -20.19 2.16 15.81
CA PHE A 295 -19.31 2.12 14.64
C PHE A 295 -18.03 1.39 15.05
N THR A 296 -17.84 0.17 14.55
CA THR A 296 -16.64 -0.61 14.85
C THR A 296 -15.61 -0.42 13.74
N ILE A 297 -14.42 0.05 14.11
CA ILE A 297 -13.26 0.17 13.22
C ILE A 297 -12.41 -1.07 13.45
N TYR A 298 -12.21 -1.84 12.37
CA TYR A 298 -11.50 -3.11 12.45
C TYR A 298 -10.75 -3.34 11.12
N HIS A 299 -9.43 -3.56 11.19
CA HIS A 299 -8.59 -3.67 10.00
C HIS A 299 -8.89 -4.96 9.21
N GLU A 300 -8.82 -6.11 9.87
CA GLU A 300 -9.11 -7.43 9.29
C GLU A 300 -10.35 -8.04 9.95
N PRO A 301 -11.58 -7.65 9.54
CA PRO A 301 -12.80 -8.04 10.23
C PRO A 301 -13.11 -9.55 10.04
N ASN A 302 -12.86 -10.34 11.07
CA ASN A 302 -13.09 -11.80 11.10
C ASN A 302 -14.15 -12.24 12.13
N GLU A 303 -14.68 -11.32 12.98
CA GLU A 303 -15.66 -11.58 14.02
C GLU A 303 -16.97 -10.82 13.78
N LEU A 304 -17.43 -10.74 12.53
CA LEU A 304 -18.60 -9.91 12.17
C LEU A 304 -19.89 -10.40 12.84
N ASP A 305 -20.06 -11.71 12.99
CA ASP A 305 -21.25 -12.30 13.62
C ASP A 305 -21.32 -12.00 15.12
N GLU A 306 -20.17 -11.87 15.80
CA GLU A 306 -20.09 -11.59 17.23
C GLU A 306 -20.28 -10.10 17.55
N LEU A 307 -20.02 -9.23 16.57
CA LEU A 307 -20.10 -7.77 16.72
C LEU A 307 -21.42 -7.20 16.17
N SER A 308 -22.29 -8.00 15.56
CA SER A 308 -23.53 -7.57 14.89
C SER A 308 -24.76 -7.47 15.83
#